data_4b5b7be14357556d4d48caf324bc68ee
#
_entry.id   4b5b7be14357556d4d48caf324bc68ee
#
_cell.length_a   1.000
_cell.length_b   1.000
_cell.length_c   1.000
_cell.angle_alpha   90.00
_cell.angle_beta   90.00
_cell.angle_gamma   90.00
#
_symmetry.space_group_name_H-M   'P 1'
#
loop_
_entity.id
_entity.type
_entity.pdbx_description
1 polymer ?
#
loop_
_entity_poly.entity_id
_entity_poly.type
_entity_poly.pdbx_seq_one_letter_code
_entity_poly.pdbx_strand_id
1 'polypeptide(L)'
;TLESLLDAAEEEAAPNIALAAIKYADLSSGLQKDYVFNAERMVKTTGDTGPYLQYAHARASRILRNAEEAGLGYGAVTVLEEPVEQQLALQLSGFGDVVDEVATQLTPHKLCGYLYELAGTLATFYEACPVLKSEGDVRASRLALCAATKRVLAKGLDLLGIDAPDRM
;
A
#
# COMPACT_ATOMS: atom_id res chain seq x y z
N THR A 1 -0.17 31.13 -8.16
CA THR A 1 -1.61 30.80 -7.96
C THR A 1 -1.73 29.37 -7.43
N LEU A 2 -2.92 28.98 -6.93
CA LEU A 2 -3.17 27.61 -6.44
C LEU A 2 -2.99 26.59 -7.58
N GLU A 3 -3.41 26.92 -8.80
CA GLU A 3 -3.20 26.11 -10.00
C GLU A 3 -1.71 25.85 -10.28
N SER A 4 -0.86 26.89 -10.21
CA SER A 4 0.58 26.70 -10.44
C SER A 4 1.27 25.85 -9.37
N LEU A 5 0.73 25.76 -8.15
CA LEU A 5 1.21 24.87 -7.10
C LEU A 5 0.74 23.41 -7.30
N LEU A 6 -0.46 23.25 -7.84
CA LEU A 6 -0.99 21.93 -8.20
C LEU A 6 -0.24 21.35 -9.41
N ASP A 7 -0.03 22.14 -10.45
CA ASP A 7 0.74 21.74 -11.63
C ASP A 7 2.19 21.35 -11.25
N ALA A 8 2.84 22.13 -10.37
CA ALA A 8 4.18 21.82 -9.89
C ALA A 8 4.23 20.52 -9.06
N ALA A 9 3.21 20.25 -8.24
CA ALA A 9 3.12 19.02 -7.46
C ALA A 9 2.87 17.79 -8.36
N GLU A 10 2.05 17.93 -9.41
CA GLU A 10 1.84 16.88 -10.41
C GLU A 10 3.11 16.63 -11.23
N GLU A 11 3.84 17.66 -11.61
CA GLU A 11 5.09 17.56 -12.36
C GLU A 11 6.20 16.89 -11.52
N GLU A 12 6.24 17.13 -10.21
CA GLU A 12 7.17 16.48 -9.27
C GLU A 12 6.81 15.01 -9.01
N ALA A 13 5.52 14.67 -8.98
CA ALA A 13 5.05 13.30 -8.75
C ALA A 13 5.16 12.41 -10.00
N ALA A 14 5.06 12.96 -11.21
CA ALA A 14 5.03 12.22 -12.46
C ALA A 14 6.25 11.28 -12.67
N PRO A 15 7.49 11.67 -12.41
CA PRO A 15 8.65 10.79 -12.56
C PRO A 15 8.58 9.57 -11.64
N ASN A 16 8.13 9.74 -10.39
CA ASN A 16 8.02 8.66 -9.41
C ASN A 16 6.92 7.66 -9.80
N ILE A 17 5.79 8.15 -10.34
CA ILE A 17 4.71 7.31 -10.84
C ILE A 17 5.16 6.52 -12.07
N ALA A 18 5.86 7.17 -13.01
CA ALA A 18 6.37 6.52 -14.21
C ALA A 18 7.39 5.42 -13.85
N LEU A 19 8.31 5.72 -12.93
CA LEU A 19 9.32 4.76 -12.48
C LEU A 19 8.67 3.57 -11.77
N ALA A 20 7.68 3.82 -10.90
CA ALA A 20 6.90 2.78 -10.24
C ALA A 20 6.17 1.89 -11.24
N ALA A 21 5.56 2.48 -12.27
CA ALA A 21 4.85 1.73 -13.31
C ALA A 21 5.76 0.76 -14.06
N ILE A 22 6.95 1.22 -14.47
CA ILE A 22 7.92 0.41 -15.23
C ILE A 22 8.53 -0.67 -14.34
N LYS A 23 9.07 -0.32 -13.17
CA LYS A 23 9.70 -1.29 -12.26
C LYS A 23 8.74 -2.37 -11.82
N TYR A 24 7.51 -1.99 -11.48
CA TYR A 24 6.51 -2.95 -11.05
C TYR A 24 6.12 -3.90 -12.18
N ALA A 25 5.89 -3.41 -13.39
CA ALA A 25 5.54 -4.25 -14.53
C ALA A 25 6.64 -5.29 -14.84
N ASP A 26 7.89 -4.90 -14.73
CA ASP A 26 9.04 -5.79 -14.91
C ASP A 26 9.14 -6.82 -13.77
N LEU A 27 9.12 -6.37 -12.52
CA LEU A 27 9.31 -7.20 -11.34
C LEU A 27 8.10 -8.10 -11.00
N SER A 28 6.89 -7.73 -11.41
CA SER A 28 5.67 -8.54 -11.22
C SER A 28 5.57 -9.70 -12.20
N SER A 29 6.37 -9.69 -13.25
CA SER A 29 6.47 -10.79 -14.20
C SER A 29 7.51 -11.80 -13.74
N GLY A 30 7.22 -13.10 -13.88
CA GLY A 30 8.23 -14.13 -13.60
C GLY A 30 9.42 -14.02 -14.56
N LEU A 31 10.63 -14.27 -14.08
CA LEU A 31 11.91 -14.09 -14.81
C LEU A 31 11.98 -14.77 -16.20
N GLN A 32 11.13 -15.77 -16.46
CA GLN A 32 11.08 -16.50 -17.73
C GLN A 32 9.84 -16.16 -18.56
N LYS A 33 9.09 -15.13 -18.17
CA LYS A 33 7.86 -14.73 -18.86
C LYS A 33 8.03 -13.35 -19.49
N ASP A 34 7.66 -13.24 -20.74
CA ASP A 34 7.52 -11.95 -21.38
C ASP A 34 6.28 -11.22 -20.86
N TYR A 35 6.34 -9.90 -20.82
CA TYR A 35 5.18 -9.06 -20.57
C TYR A 35 4.96 -8.06 -21.70
N VAL A 36 3.71 -7.68 -21.92
CA VAL A 36 3.36 -6.69 -22.96
C VAL A 36 3.47 -5.30 -22.34
N PHE A 37 4.41 -4.50 -22.87
CA PHE A 37 4.51 -3.10 -22.48
C PHE A 37 3.29 -2.31 -22.94
N ASN A 38 2.56 -1.72 -21.99
CA ASN A 38 1.43 -0.84 -22.25
C ASN A 38 1.43 0.29 -21.22
N ALA A 39 1.95 1.45 -21.61
CA ALA A 39 2.11 2.60 -20.73
C ALA A 39 0.78 3.06 -20.09
N GLU A 40 -0.30 3.12 -20.90
CA GLU A 40 -1.62 3.55 -20.40
C GLU A 40 -2.18 2.63 -19.30
N ARG A 41 -1.89 1.33 -19.38
CA ARG A 41 -2.29 0.36 -18.36
C ARG A 41 -1.40 0.45 -17.13
N MET A 42 -0.09 0.58 -17.33
CA MET A 42 0.92 0.55 -16.26
C MET A 42 0.82 1.74 -15.31
N VAL A 43 0.40 2.92 -15.79
CA VAL A 43 0.27 4.15 -14.96
C VAL A 43 -1.07 4.26 -14.22
N LYS A 44 -1.98 3.29 -14.39
CA LYS A 44 -3.28 3.33 -13.69
C LYS A 44 -3.11 3.15 -12.19
N THR A 45 -3.89 3.90 -11.43
CA THR A 45 -4.03 3.75 -9.97
C THR A 45 -5.09 2.70 -9.59
N THR A 46 -5.37 1.77 -10.49
CA THR A 46 -6.30 0.64 -10.31
C THR A 46 -5.74 -0.60 -10.99
N GLY A 47 -6.03 -1.77 -10.44
CA GLY A 47 -5.51 -3.04 -10.94
C GLY A 47 -4.08 -3.32 -10.44
N ASP A 48 -3.44 -4.33 -11.00
CA ASP A 48 -2.12 -4.81 -10.58
C ASP A 48 -1.00 -3.95 -11.20
N THR A 49 -0.71 -2.80 -10.55
CA THR A 49 0.24 -1.78 -11.01
C THR A 49 1.02 -1.16 -9.86
N GLY A 50 2.23 -0.65 -10.13
CA GLY A 50 3.03 0.07 -9.14
C GLY A 50 2.33 1.32 -8.59
N PRO A 51 1.76 2.19 -9.43
CA PRO A 51 0.98 3.34 -8.98
C PRO A 51 -0.23 3.00 -8.11
N TYR A 52 -0.86 1.83 -8.30
CA TYR A 52 -1.92 1.36 -7.40
C TYR A 52 -1.39 1.10 -5.98
N LEU A 53 -0.21 0.49 -5.85
CA LEU A 53 0.42 0.26 -4.54
C LEU A 53 0.84 1.56 -3.87
N GLN A 54 1.37 2.51 -4.63
CA GLN A 54 1.68 3.86 -4.14
C GLN A 54 0.42 4.56 -3.64
N TYR A 55 -0.68 4.47 -4.40
CA TYR A 55 -1.98 5.01 -4.00
C TYR A 55 -2.52 4.35 -2.71
N ALA A 56 -2.39 3.03 -2.57
CA ALA A 56 -2.79 2.32 -1.35
C ALA A 56 -1.97 2.80 -0.13
N HIS A 57 -0.66 2.99 -0.28
CA HIS A 57 0.19 3.56 0.75
C HIS A 57 -0.23 5.00 1.11
N ALA A 58 -0.42 5.88 0.13
CA ALA A 58 -0.84 7.27 0.35
C ALA A 58 -2.22 7.34 1.04
N ARG A 59 -3.14 6.41 0.72
CA ARG A 59 -4.45 6.29 1.39
C ARG A 59 -4.30 5.92 2.87
N ALA A 60 -3.47 4.93 3.20
CA ALA A 60 -3.16 4.59 4.59
C ALA A 60 -2.53 5.76 5.34
N SER A 61 -1.60 6.47 4.71
CA SER A 61 -0.96 7.69 5.24
C SER A 61 -1.98 8.79 5.53
N ARG A 62 -2.95 8.99 4.63
CA ARG A 62 -4.03 9.97 4.82
C ARG A 62 -4.93 9.64 6.02
N ILE A 63 -5.28 8.36 6.22
CA ILE A 63 -6.08 7.93 7.37
C ILE A 63 -5.36 8.28 8.68
N LEU A 64 -4.07 7.96 8.76
CA LEU A 64 -3.26 8.22 9.95
C LEU A 64 -3.08 9.71 10.22
N ARG A 65 -2.84 10.49 9.19
CA ARG A 65 -2.73 11.96 9.30
C ARG A 65 -4.04 12.58 9.80
N ASN A 66 -5.19 12.17 9.26
CA ASN A 66 -6.49 12.64 9.73
C ASN A 66 -6.76 12.25 11.18
N ALA A 67 -6.29 11.05 11.62
CA ALA A 67 -6.37 10.65 13.02
C ALA A 67 -5.51 11.55 13.91
N GLU A 68 -4.28 11.83 13.51
CA GLU A 68 -3.36 12.73 14.23
C GLU A 68 -3.93 14.15 14.35
N GLU A 69 -4.46 14.72 13.27
CA GLU A 69 -5.11 16.04 13.26
C GLU A 69 -6.35 16.08 14.19
N ALA A 70 -7.03 14.95 14.38
CA ALA A 70 -8.15 14.80 15.31
C ALA A 70 -7.72 14.46 16.76
N GLY A 71 -6.41 14.39 17.04
CA GLY A 71 -5.88 14.02 18.36
C GLY A 71 -6.11 12.54 18.72
N LEU A 72 -6.34 11.67 17.73
CA LEU A 72 -6.61 10.24 17.92
C LEU A 72 -5.30 9.44 17.86
N GLY A 73 -4.94 8.82 18.97
CA GLY A 73 -3.79 7.92 19.05
C GLY A 73 -4.18 6.46 18.76
N TYR A 74 -3.15 5.63 18.55
CA TYR A 74 -3.28 4.18 18.46
C TYR A 74 -2.10 3.50 19.17
N GLY A 75 -2.31 2.23 19.53
CA GLY A 75 -1.31 1.40 20.19
C GLY A 75 -1.20 0.03 19.52
N ALA A 76 -1.22 -1.03 20.34
CA ALA A 76 -1.27 -2.39 19.82
C ALA A 76 -2.67 -2.72 19.27
N VAL A 77 -2.75 -3.70 18.38
CA VAL A 77 -4.02 -4.31 17.97
C VAL A 77 -4.50 -5.20 19.11
N THR A 78 -5.63 -4.86 19.73
CA THR A 78 -6.21 -5.59 20.87
C THR A 78 -7.57 -6.21 20.56
N VAL A 79 -8.27 -5.68 19.56
CA VAL A 79 -9.62 -6.10 19.16
C VAL A 79 -9.69 -6.25 17.65
N LEU A 80 -10.28 -7.35 17.18
CA LEU A 80 -10.56 -7.65 15.77
C LEU A 80 -11.99 -8.19 15.71
N GLU A 81 -12.95 -7.32 15.40
CA GLU A 81 -14.39 -7.67 15.40
C GLU A 81 -14.83 -8.24 14.06
N GLU A 82 -14.32 -7.66 12.97
CA GLU A 82 -14.76 -8.02 11.62
C GLU A 82 -13.80 -9.04 10.96
N PRO A 83 -14.31 -9.95 10.14
CA PRO A 83 -13.48 -10.93 9.45
C PRO A 83 -12.36 -10.31 8.61
N VAL A 84 -12.60 -9.16 7.99
CA VAL A 84 -11.60 -8.46 7.18
C VAL A 84 -10.47 -7.88 8.03
N GLU A 85 -10.71 -7.51 9.28
CA GLU A 85 -9.68 -7.08 10.23
C GLU A 85 -8.74 -8.24 10.56
N GLN A 86 -9.30 -9.43 10.79
CA GLN A 86 -8.54 -10.66 11.03
C GLN A 86 -7.72 -11.06 9.81
N GLN A 87 -8.32 -10.97 8.61
CA GLN A 87 -7.63 -11.25 7.35
C GLN A 87 -6.45 -10.29 7.14
N LEU A 88 -6.65 -8.99 7.37
CA LEU A 88 -5.60 -7.98 7.24
C LEU A 88 -4.47 -8.23 8.24
N ALA A 89 -4.80 -8.51 9.51
CA ALA A 89 -3.81 -8.83 10.54
C ALA A 89 -2.98 -10.08 10.18
N LEU A 90 -3.63 -11.13 9.67
CA LEU A 90 -2.96 -12.36 9.25
C LEU A 90 -2.03 -12.11 8.06
N GLN A 91 -2.46 -11.37 7.06
CA GLN A 91 -1.59 -10.99 5.93
C GLN A 91 -0.37 -10.21 6.40
N LEU A 92 -0.57 -9.21 7.27
CA LEU A 92 0.54 -8.41 7.81
C LEU A 92 1.57 -9.26 8.57
N SER A 93 1.13 -10.29 9.29
CA SER A 93 2.03 -11.21 10.02
C SER A 93 2.89 -12.07 9.10
N GLY A 94 2.43 -12.36 7.88
CA GLY A 94 3.13 -13.18 6.89
C GLY A 94 4.20 -12.43 6.06
N PHE A 95 4.38 -11.12 6.25
CA PHE A 95 5.31 -10.34 5.43
C PHE A 95 6.76 -10.85 5.49
N GLY A 96 7.22 -11.22 6.70
CA GLY A 96 8.57 -11.75 6.90
C GLY A 96 8.83 -13.02 6.09
N ASP A 97 7.89 -13.96 6.13
CA ASP A 97 7.98 -15.23 5.41
C ASP A 97 8.03 -15.02 3.89
N VAL A 98 7.25 -14.07 3.37
CA VAL A 98 7.29 -13.69 1.94
C VAL A 98 8.64 -13.12 1.55
N VAL A 99 9.23 -12.24 2.36
CA VAL A 99 10.55 -11.66 2.10
C VAL A 99 11.63 -12.75 2.10
N ASP A 100 11.61 -13.66 3.06
CA ASP A 100 12.54 -14.78 3.16
C ASP A 100 12.41 -15.74 1.95
N GLU A 101 11.17 -16.03 1.53
CA GLU A 101 10.91 -16.83 0.34
C GLU A 101 11.47 -16.17 -0.92
N VAL A 102 11.18 -14.87 -1.11
CA VAL A 102 11.67 -14.10 -2.27
C VAL A 102 13.18 -14.04 -2.30
N ALA A 103 13.83 -13.82 -1.16
CA ALA A 103 15.29 -13.79 -1.05
C ALA A 103 15.94 -15.15 -1.38
N THR A 104 15.30 -16.24 -0.95
CA THR A 104 15.79 -17.59 -1.19
C THR A 104 15.59 -18.06 -2.64
N GLN A 105 14.43 -17.75 -3.22
CA GLN A 105 14.04 -18.24 -4.55
C GLN A 105 14.34 -17.26 -5.67
N LEU A 106 14.76 -16.03 -5.35
CA LEU A 106 14.99 -14.92 -6.30
C LEU A 106 13.73 -14.62 -7.16
N THR A 107 12.56 -14.56 -6.52
CA THR A 107 11.26 -14.45 -7.15
C THR A 107 10.52 -13.16 -6.79
N PRO A 108 10.98 -11.97 -7.24
CA PRO A 108 10.38 -10.67 -6.86
C PRO A 108 8.89 -10.56 -7.18
N HIS A 109 8.40 -11.27 -8.18
CA HIS A 109 6.97 -11.30 -8.52
C HIS A 109 6.08 -11.81 -7.38
N LYS A 110 6.59 -12.63 -6.47
CA LYS A 110 5.83 -13.07 -5.29
C LYS A 110 5.62 -11.93 -4.30
N LEU A 111 6.63 -11.06 -4.12
CA LEU A 111 6.48 -9.84 -3.32
C LEU A 111 5.47 -8.90 -3.96
N CYS A 112 5.53 -8.71 -5.29
CA CYS A 112 4.54 -7.90 -6.01
C CYS A 112 3.11 -8.42 -5.78
N GLY A 113 2.88 -9.72 -5.94
CA GLY A 113 1.58 -10.35 -5.70
C GLY A 113 1.09 -10.16 -4.26
N TYR A 114 1.97 -10.38 -3.28
CA TYR A 114 1.62 -10.15 -1.87
C TYR A 114 1.21 -8.71 -1.59
N LEU A 115 1.96 -7.72 -2.09
CA LEU A 115 1.65 -6.30 -1.90
C LEU A 115 0.32 -5.91 -2.57
N TYR A 116 0.05 -6.47 -3.75
CA TYR A 116 -1.21 -6.26 -4.46
C TYR A 116 -2.41 -6.82 -3.67
N GLU A 117 -2.30 -8.04 -3.15
CA GLU A 117 -3.33 -8.63 -2.30
C GLU A 117 -3.53 -7.85 -0.99
N LEU A 118 -2.44 -7.41 -0.36
CA LEU A 118 -2.50 -6.58 0.85
C LEU A 118 -3.21 -5.25 0.60
N ALA A 119 -2.91 -4.58 -0.53
CA ALA A 119 -3.58 -3.34 -0.92
C ALA A 119 -5.08 -3.56 -1.18
N GLY A 120 -5.45 -4.70 -1.79
CA GLY A 120 -6.84 -5.09 -1.99
C GLY A 120 -7.58 -5.34 -0.67
N THR A 121 -6.95 -6.04 0.27
CA THR A 121 -7.52 -6.27 1.61
C THR A 121 -7.66 -4.97 2.40
N LEU A 122 -6.68 -4.05 2.31
CA LEU A 122 -6.81 -2.71 2.90
C LEU A 122 -8.00 -1.94 2.31
N ALA A 123 -8.24 -2.02 1.00
CA ALA A 123 -9.39 -1.37 0.37
C ALA A 123 -10.72 -1.93 0.92
N THR A 124 -10.86 -3.26 0.97
CA THR A 124 -12.05 -3.92 1.54
C THR A 124 -12.24 -3.58 3.01
N PHE A 125 -11.15 -3.59 3.79
CA PHE A 125 -11.17 -3.18 5.20
C PHE A 125 -11.66 -1.74 5.36
N TYR A 126 -11.16 -0.81 4.55
CA TYR A 126 -11.56 0.59 4.64
C TYR A 126 -13.04 0.83 4.30
N GLU A 127 -13.59 0.04 3.37
CA GLU A 127 -15.00 0.11 3.00
C GLU A 127 -15.91 -0.49 4.07
N ALA A 128 -15.51 -1.61 4.67
CA ALA A 128 -16.31 -2.33 5.66
C ALA A 128 -16.19 -1.75 7.07
N CYS A 129 -15.02 -1.19 7.42
CA CYS A 129 -14.69 -0.78 8.78
C CYS A 129 -14.49 0.74 8.87
N PRO A 130 -15.43 1.50 9.47
CA PRO A 130 -15.26 2.94 9.65
C PRO A 130 -14.18 3.22 10.69
N VAL A 131 -12.94 3.49 10.24
CA VAL A 131 -11.76 3.63 11.09
C VAL A 131 -11.89 4.81 12.06
N LEU A 132 -12.08 6.03 11.54
CA LEU A 132 -12.10 7.26 12.35
C LEU A 132 -13.41 7.45 13.14
N LYS A 133 -14.50 6.82 12.69
CA LYS A 133 -15.82 6.93 13.34
C LYS A 133 -16.06 5.88 14.43
N SER A 134 -15.17 4.87 14.53
CA SER A 134 -15.20 3.91 15.63
C SER A 134 -14.73 4.54 16.94
N GLU A 135 -14.92 3.87 18.05
CA GLU A 135 -14.58 4.37 19.37
C GLU A 135 -13.69 3.37 20.13
N GLY A 136 -13.04 3.86 21.19
CA GLY A 136 -12.27 3.04 22.12
C GLY A 136 -11.21 2.15 21.45
N ASP A 137 -11.12 0.91 21.93
CA ASP A 137 -10.11 -0.07 21.49
C ASP A 137 -10.31 -0.52 20.04
N VAL A 138 -11.55 -0.52 19.54
CA VAL A 138 -11.86 -0.84 18.13
C VAL A 138 -11.19 0.17 17.20
N ARG A 139 -11.36 1.47 17.47
CA ARG A 139 -10.70 2.53 16.69
C ARG A 139 -9.19 2.43 16.81
N ALA A 140 -8.65 2.27 18.01
CA ALA A 140 -7.21 2.15 18.23
C ALA A 140 -6.62 0.96 17.46
N SER A 141 -7.27 -0.20 17.47
CA SER A 141 -6.87 -1.40 16.72
C SER A 141 -6.95 -1.18 15.21
N ARG A 142 -8.00 -0.55 14.69
CA ARG A 142 -8.14 -0.22 13.27
C ARG A 142 -7.06 0.74 12.78
N LEU A 143 -6.74 1.76 13.55
CA LEU A 143 -5.64 2.68 13.26
C LEU A 143 -4.28 1.96 13.31
N ALA A 144 -4.09 1.04 14.26
CA ALA A 144 -2.87 0.23 14.34
C ALA A 144 -2.71 -0.68 13.10
N LEU A 145 -3.80 -1.27 12.60
CA LEU A 145 -3.81 -2.02 11.33
C LEU A 145 -3.44 -1.13 10.14
N CYS A 146 -4.00 0.08 10.05
CA CYS A 146 -3.61 1.05 9.01
C CYS A 146 -2.13 1.39 9.08
N ALA A 147 -1.59 1.62 10.29
CA ALA A 147 -0.19 1.95 10.49
C ALA A 147 0.74 0.78 10.12
N ALA A 148 0.37 -0.44 10.48
CA ALA A 148 1.11 -1.64 10.09
C ALA A 148 1.09 -1.83 8.57
N THR A 149 -0.07 -1.67 7.93
CA THR A 149 -0.22 -1.79 6.47
C THR A 149 0.61 -0.73 5.74
N LYS A 150 0.57 0.52 6.20
CA LYS A 150 1.44 1.60 5.65
C LYS A 150 2.92 1.18 5.68
N ARG A 151 3.40 0.68 6.82
CA ARG A 151 4.81 0.27 6.98
C ARG A 151 5.18 -0.90 6.07
N VAL A 152 4.31 -1.90 5.95
CA VAL A 152 4.55 -3.07 5.11
C VAL A 152 4.54 -2.68 3.63
N LEU A 153 3.58 -1.85 3.18
CA LEU A 153 3.56 -1.34 1.80
C LEU A 153 4.82 -0.51 1.51
N ALA A 154 5.20 0.40 2.40
CA ALA A 154 6.42 1.20 2.22
C ALA A 154 7.66 0.33 2.14
N LYS A 155 7.80 -0.66 3.05
CA LYS A 155 8.98 -1.55 3.04
C LYS A 155 9.00 -2.48 1.83
N GLY A 156 7.84 -3.01 1.42
CA GLY A 156 7.74 -3.85 0.23
C GLY A 156 8.06 -3.07 -1.05
N LEU A 157 7.57 -1.84 -1.18
CA LEU A 157 7.91 -0.96 -2.30
C LEU A 157 9.40 -0.60 -2.32
N ASP A 158 9.99 -0.27 -1.16
CA ASP A 158 11.43 -0.02 -1.00
C ASP A 158 12.27 -1.22 -1.48
N LEU A 159 11.90 -2.45 -1.12
CA LEU A 159 12.57 -3.67 -1.59
C LEU A 159 12.49 -3.86 -3.11
N LEU A 160 11.45 -3.34 -3.76
CA LEU A 160 11.31 -3.30 -5.21
C LEU A 160 12.00 -2.08 -5.85
N GLY A 161 12.62 -1.20 -5.04
CA GLY A 161 13.22 0.05 -5.49
C GLY A 161 12.19 1.06 -5.99
N ILE A 162 10.98 1.04 -5.44
CA ILE A 162 9.87 1.93 -5.76
C ILE A 162 9.60 2.84 -4.55
N ASP A 163 9.50 4.13 -4.78
CA ASP A 163 9.18 5.09 -3.73
C ASP A 163 7.73 4.94 -3.25
N ALA A 164 7.52 5.16 -1.96
CA ALA A 164 6.21 5.11 -1.30
C ALA A 164 5.79 6.51 -0.83
N PRO A 165 5.20 7.35 -1.68
CA PRO A 165 4.84 8.72 -1.32
C PRO A 165 3.70 8.74 -0.30
N ASP A 166 3.73 9.70 0.65
CA ASP A 166 2.65 9.91 1.62
C ASP A 166 1.45 10.66 1.03
N ARG A 167 1.59 11.21 -0.17
CA ARG A 167 0.56 11.94 -0.93
C ARG A 167 0.69 11.63 -2.41
N MET A 168 -0.43 11.47 -3.05
CA MET A 168 -0.62 11.36 -4.49
C MET A 168 -1.82 12.18 -4.89
#